data_1deda313899c54e80749e4a5b4522c9b
#
_entry.id   1deda313899c54e80749e4a5b4522c9b
#
_cell.length_a   1.000
_cell.length_b   1.000
_cell.length_c   1.000
_cell.angle_alpha   90.00
_cell.angle_beta   90.00
_cell.angle_gamma   90.00
#
_symmetry.space_group_name_H-M   'P 1'
#
loop_
_entity.id
_entity.type
_entity.pdbx_description
1 polymer ?
#
loop_
_entity_poly.entity_id
_entity_poly.type
_entity_poly.pdbx_seq_one_letter_code
_entity_poly.pdbx_strand_id
1 'polypeptide(L)'
;YDIAKYSIELNFFKGPNYNFFRTFIIDKAFQNRYPSNFQLISALTSKSKEEINSDVISGITDGIVEMTKTFNCLPTEANLKLINNSLYIDLGQKHGLRNRQIGIIKKNYQSGLMSNLDTIVLFIAEINANRSKLVPLNDKVKISELDGTKIQFIE
;
A
#
# COMPACT_ATOMS: atom_id res chain seq x y z
N TYR A 1 32.97 11.20 17.54
CA TYR A 1 31.79 10.37 17.77
C TYR A 1 31.81 9.24 16.75
N ASP A 2 31.97 8.00 17.21
CA ASP A 2 31.79 6.83 16.35
C ASP A 2 30.29 6.60 16.17
N ILE A 3 29.75 7.08 15.05
CA ILE A 3 28.35 6.86 14.68
C ILE A 3 28.35 5.76 13.63
N ALA A 4 27.75 4.63 13.96
CA ALA A 4 27.44 3.60 12.99
C ALA A 4 26.09 3.91 12.31
N LYS A 5 26.06 3.76 10.99
CA LYS A 5 24.84 3.96 10.18
C LYS A 5 24.55 2.71 9.41
N TYR A 6 23.26 2.40 9.27
CA TYR A 6 22.82 1.38 8.34
C TYR A 6 21.62 1.88 7.54
N SER A 7 21.51 1.38 6.34
CA SER A 7 20.40 1.65 5.44
C SER A 7 19.85 0.33 4.93
N ILE A 8 18.55 0.17 4.99
CA ILE A 8 17.84 -1.00 4.47
C ILE A 8 16.89 -0.50 3.40
N GLU A 9 17.06 -1.02 2.20
CA GLU A 9 16.19 -0.73 1.06
C GLU A 9 15.21 -1.89 0.86
N LEU A 10 13.91 -1.60 0.93
CA LEU A 10 12.83 -2.55 0.70
C LEU A 10 12.12 -2.19 -0.60
N ASN A 11 12.26 -3.04 -1.61
CA ASN A 11 11.62 -2.86 -2.91
C ASN A 11 10.34 -3.69 -3.00
N PHE A 12 9.23 -3.01 -3.25
CA PHE A 12 7.91 -3.62 -3.37
C PHE A 12 7.50 -3.73 -4.83
N PHE A 13 6.93 -4.87 -5.16
CA PHE A 13 6.44 -5.18 -6.50
C PHE A 13 4.96 -5.54 -6.45
N LYS A 14 4.20 -5.15 -7.47
CA LYS A 14 2.75 -5.36 -7.56
C LYS A 14 2.39 -6.30 -8.72
N GLY A 15 1.44 -7.19 -8.43
CA GLY A 15 0.80 -8.06 -9.43
C GLY A 15 1.66 -9.25 -9.86
N PRO A 16 1.10 -10.10 -10.72
CA PRO A 16 1.74 -11.35 -11.14
C PRO A 16 3.00 -11.13 -11.99
N ASN A 17 3.15 -9.95 -12.60
CA ASN A 17 4.29 -9.60 -13.45
C ASN A 17 5.39 -8.86 -12.67
N TYR A 18 5.33 -8.82 -11.34
CA TYR A 18 6.32 -8.18 -10.48
C TYR A 18 6.66 -6.74 -10.91
N ASN A 19 5.64 -5.96 -11.30
CA ASN A 19 5.85 -4.55 -11.65
C ASN A 19 6.30 -3.79 -10.41
N PHE A 20 7.41 -3.05 -10.54
CA PHE A 20 7.91 -2.20 -9.46
C PHE A 20 6.81 -1.24 -9.00
N PHE A 21 6.60 -1.19 -7.69
CA PHE A 21 5.56 -0.36 -7.10
C PHE A 21 6.15 0.79 -6.29
N ARG A 22 7.03 0.49 -5.34
CA ARG A 22 7.60 1.47 -4.44
C ARG A 22 8.85 0.95 -3.74
N THR A 23 9.76 1.88 -3.42
CA THR A 23 10.89 1.65 -2.51
C THR A 23 10.64 2.33 -1.18
N PHE A 24 10.95 1.63 -0.08
CA PHE A 24 11.10 2.19 1.26
C PHE A 24 12.55 2.09 1.69
N ILE A 25 13.07 3.20 2.22
CA ILE A 25 14.42 3.27 2.75
C ILE A 25 14.32 3.51 4.26
N ILE A 26 14.92 2.63 5.04
CA ILE A 26 15.01 2.74 6.50
C ILE A 26 16.43 3.12 6.83
N ASP A 27 16.67 4.40 7.11
CA ASP A 27 17.97 4.91 7.54
C ASP A 27 17.98 5.08 9.05
N LYS A 28 18.93 4.45 9.71
CA LYS A 28 19.13 4.57 11.15
C LYS A 28 20.60 4.81 11.45
N ALA A 29 20.81 5.58 12.49
CA ALA A 29 22.14 5.82 13.03
C ALA A 29 22.13 5.55 14.53
N PHE A 30 23.17 4.92 15.03
CA PHE A 30 23.35 4.73 16.47
C PHE A 30 24.77 5.07 16.87
N GLN A 31 24.89 5.58 18.08
CA GLN A 31 26.17 5.90 18.66
C GLN A 31 26.82 4.60 19.16
N ASN A 32 27.99 4.26 18.58
CA ASN A 32 28.70 3.04 18.93
C ASN A 32 29.57 3.22 20.17
N ARG A 33 30.16 4.43 20.34
CA ARG A 33 31.04 4.73 21.47
C ARG A 33 30.86 6.17 21.92
N TYR A 34 31.01 6.41 23.24
CA TYR A 34 31.21 7.75 23.75
C TYR A 34 32.66 8.17 23.51
N PRO A 35 32.91 9.38 23.01
CA PRO A 35 34.27 9.87 22.86
C PRO A 35 34.90 10.01 24.23
N SER A 36 36.00 9.32 24.42
CA SER A 36 36.82 9.45 25.62
C SER A 36 38.28 9.41 25.25
N ASN A 37 39.05 10.31 25.86
CA ASN A 37 40.53 10.33 25.71
C ASN A 37 41.19 9.16 26.48
N PHE A 38 40.41 8.43 27.28
CA PHE A 38 40.88 7.28 28.04
C PHE A 38 40.41 5.99 27.37
N GLN A 39 41.34 5.16 26.92
CA GLN A 39 41.07 3.88 26.24
C GLN A 39 40.16 2.94 27.07
N LEU A 40 40.36 2.89 28.39
CA LEU A 40 39.54 2.08 29.28
C LEU A 40 38.07 2.53 29.31
N ILE A 41 37.81 3.83 29.35
CA ILE A 41 36.45 4.38 29.37
C ILE A 41 35.80 4.14 27.97
N SER A 42 36.56 4.33 26.89
CA SER A 42 36.07 4.03 25.55
C SER A 42 35.70 2.56 25.34
N ALA A 43 36.46 1.63 25.92
CA ALA A 43 36.14 0.21 25.90
C ALA A 43 34.89 -0.14 26.73
N LEU A 44 34.73 0.47 27.90
CA LEU A 44 33.59 0.25 28.78
C LEU A 44 32.28 0.88 28.25
N THR A 45 32.37 1.91 27.40
CA THR A 45 31.22 2.61 26.83
C THR A 45 30.85 2.13 25.44
N SER A 46 31.59 1.17 24.87
CA SER A 46 31.20 0.53 23.59
C SER A 46 29.98 -0.36 23.80
N LYS A 47 29.01 -0.24 22.88
CA LYS A 47 27.85 -1.16 22.86
C LYS A 47 28.31 -2.58 22.62
N SER A 48 27.70 -3.53 23.32
CA SER A 48 27.89 -4.94 23.06
C SER A 48 27.30 -5.33 21.71
N LYS A 49 27.71 -6.47 21.17
CA LYS A 49 27.17 -7.00 19.92
C LYS A 49 25.65 -7.25 20.03
N GLU A 50 25.20 -7.68 21.18
CA GLU A 50 23.79 -7.94 21.50
C GLU A 50 22.98 -6.64 21.49
N GLU A 51 23.50 -5.55 22.09
CA GLU A 51 22.86 -4.24 22.08
C GLU A 51 22.75 -3.67 20.67
N ILE A 52 23.82 -3.79 19.86
CA ILE A 52 23.79 -3.36 18.46
C ILE A 52 22.74 -4.14 17.68
N ASN A 53 22.69 -5.47 17.82
CA ASN A 53 21.68 -6.29 17.16
C ASN A 53 20.25 -5.91 17.59
N SER A 54 20.04 -5.64 18.88
CA SER A 54 18.76 -5.19 19.41
C SER A 54 18.33 -3.85 18.80
N ASP A 55 19.24 -2.89 18.69
CA ASP A 55 18.98 -1.59 18.06
C ASP A 55 18.61 -1.71 16.57
N VAL A 56 19.31 -2.59 15.85
CA VAL A 56 19.04 -2.86 14.43
C VAL A 56 17.65 -3.49 14.27
N ILE A 57 17.34 -4.52 15.07
CA ILE A 57 16.03 -5.21 15.03
C ILE A 57 14.90 -4.22 15.37
N SER A 58 15.07 -3.41 16.43
CA SER A 58 14.09 -2.37 16.78
C SER A 58 13.88 -1.39 15.64
N GLY A 59 14.96 -0.89 15.04
CA GLY A 59 14.88 0.04 13.91
C GLY A 59 14.18 -0.54 12.69
N ILE A 60 14.41 -1.83 12.38
CA ILE A 60 13.69 -2.55 11.31
C ILE A 60 12.21 -2.66 11.65
N THR A 61 11.88 -3.05 12.87
CA THR A 61 10.50 -3.21 13.34
C THR A 61 9.73 -1.90 13.24
N ASP A 62 10.32 -0.79 13.71
CA ASP A 62 9.71 0.54 13.60
C ASP A 62 9.47 0.95 12.14
N GLY A 63 10.45 0.68 11.27
CA GLY A 63 10.33 0.94 9.83
C GLY A 63 9.20 0.12 9.19
N ILE A 64 9.06 -1.16 9.55
CA ILE A 64 7.97 -2.02 9.07
C ILE A 64 6.60 -1.50 9.54
N VAL A 65 6.49 -1.06 10.79
CA VAL A 65 5.25 -0.49 11.33
C VAL A 65 4.85 0.79 10.58
N GLU A 66 5.81 1.68 10.33
CA GLU A 66 5.57 2.91 9.56
C GLU A 66 5.16 2.61 8.12
N MET A 67 5.85 1.68 7.48
CA MET A 67 5.52 1.19 6.15
C MET A 67 4.10 0.60 6.09
N THR A 68 3.72 -0.23 7.07
CA THR A 68 2.39 -0.85 7.13
C THR A 68 1.29 0.21 7.22
N LYS A 69 1.50 1.26 8.03
CA LYS A 69 0.56 2.41 8.08
C LYS A 69 0.39 3.07 6.72
N THR A 70 1.49 3.25 5.98
CA THR A 70 1.45 3.85 4.64
C THR A 70 0.69 2.97 3.64
N PHE A 71 0.86 1.65 3.70
CA PHE A 71 0.11 0.74 2.82
C PHE A 71 -1.38 0.67 3.15
N ASN A 72 -1.76 0.75 4.41
CA ASN A 72 -3.16 0.76 4.83
C ASN A 72 -3.92 2.00 4.33
N CYS A 73 -3.20 3.09 3.99
CA CYS A 73 -3.78 4.29 3.41
C CYS A 73 -3.93 4.24 1.87
N LEU A 74 -3.45 3.19 1.21
CA LEU A 74 -3.59 3.07 -0.24
C LEU A 74 -4.98 2.53 -0.59
N PRO A 75 -5.72 3.19 -1.49
CA PRO A 75 -7.01 2.69 -1.92
C PRO A 75 -6.85 1.34 -2.63
N THR A 76 -7.71 0.39 -2.31
CA THR A 76 -7.78 -0.88 -3.03
C THR A 76 -8.30 -0.62 -4.43
N GLU A 77 -7.54 -1.05 -5.44
CA GLU A 77 -7.87 -0.84 -6.86
C GLU A 77 -8.04 -2.17 -7.60
N ALA A 78 -8.96 -2.21 -8.54
CA ALA A 78 -9.18 -3.36 -9.41
C ALA A 78 -9.64 -2.93 -10.80
N ASN A 79 -9.49 -3.82 -11.79
CA ASN A 79 -10.10 -3.65 -13.11
C ASN A 79 -11.44 -4.38 -13.14
N LEU A 80 -12.46 -3.70 -13.67
CA LEU A 80 -13.78 -4.27 -13.90
C LEU A 80 -13.75 -5.26 -15.07
N LYS A 81 -14.52 -6.33 -14.95
CA LYS A 81 -14.72 -7.33 -16.00
C LYS A 81 -16.21 -7.53 -16.21
N LEU A 82 -16.65 -7.42 -17.45
CA LEU A 82 -18.03 -7.71 -17.81
C LEU A 82 -18.17 -9.20 -18.16
N ILE A 83 -18.97 -9.94 -17.39
CA ILE A 83 -19.25 -11.35 -17.59
C ILE A 83 -20.76 -11.56 -17.50
N ASN A 84 -21.38 -12.09 -18.56
CA ASN A 84 -22.82 -12.37 -18.62
C ASN A 84 -23.67 -11.17 -18.16
N ASN A 85 -23.39 -10.00 -18.73
CA ASN A 85 -24.06 -8.74 -18.40
C ASN A 85 -24.03 -8.33 -16.92
N SER A 86 -23.00 -8.76 -16.19
CA SER A 86 -22.74 -8.39 -14.80
C SER A 86 -21.29 -7.97 -14.62
N LEU A 87 -21.04 -6.99 -13.75
CA LEU A 87 -19.70 -6.48 -13.47
C LEU A 87 -19.06 -7.30 -12.35
N TYR A 88 -17.83 -7.70 -12.57
CA TYR A 88 -17.00 -8.43 -11.61
C TYR A 88 -15.63 -7.81 -11.46
N ILE A 89 -15.02 -8.09 -10.31
CA ILE A 89 -13.61 -7.88 -10.06
C ILE A 89 -13.00 -9.16 -9.49
N ASP A 90 -11.73 -9.41 -9.77
CA ASP A 90 -10.99 -10.54 -9.20
C ASP A 90 -10.38 -10.22 -7.83
N LEU A 91 -11.12 -9.48 -7.02
CA LEU A 91 -10.86 -9.21 -5.62
C LEU A 91 -12.09 -9.60 -4.79
N GLY A 92 -11.87 -10.14 -3.59
CA GLY A 92 -12.93 -10.59 -2.70
C GLY A 92 -12.54 -10.44 -1.23
N GLN A 93 -13.17 -11.22 -0.35
CA GLN A 93 -12.94 -11.17 1.09
C GLN A 93 -11.46 -11.35 1.49
N LYS A 94 -10.72 -12.24 0.81
CA LYS A 94 -9.29 -12.47 1.06
C LYS A 94 -8.41 -11.24 0.78
N HIS A 95 -8.92 -10.28 0.03
CA HIS A 95 -8.25 -9.03 -0.31
C HIS A 95 -8.72 -7.85 0.55
N GLY A 96 -9.46 -8.12 1.63
CA GLY A 96 -9.95 -7.10 2.56
C GLY A 96 -11.24 -6.41 2.14
N LEU A 97 -11.85 -6.77 1.02
CA LEU A 97 -13.13 -6.20 0.60
C LEU A 97 -14.28 -6.69 1.48
N ARG A 98 -15.29 -5.83 1.62
CA ARG A 98 -16.49 -6.08 2.44
C ARG A 98 -17.75 -5.96 1.60
N ASN A 99 -18.79 -6.67 2.02
CA ASN A 99 -20.11 -6.54 1.40
C ASN A 99 -20.63 -5.09 1.53
N ARG A 100 -21.26 -4.57 0.49
CA ARG A 100 -21.74 -3.18 0.36
C ARG A 100 -20.66 -2.11 0.36
N GLN A 101 -19.38 -2.46 0.29
CA GLN A 101 -18.31 -1.47 0.14
C GLN A 101 -18.47 -0.73 -1.18
N ILE A 102 -18.17 0.58 -1.15
CA ILE A 102 -18.34 1.48 -2.29
C ILE A 102 -17.04 1.57 -3.09
N GLY A 103 -17.16 1.45 -4.39
CA GLY A 103 -16.09 1.71 -5.33
C GLY A 103 -16.42 2.87 -6.27
N ILE A 104 -15.41 3.62 -6.63
CA ILE A 104 -15.52 4.83 -7.47
C ILE A 104 -14.70 4.66 -8.74
N ILE A 105 -15.29 4.97 -9.87
CA ILE A 105 -14.61 5.12 -11.16
C ILE A 105 -14.52 6.61 -11.47
N LYS A 106 -13.30 7.11 -11.63
CA LYS A 106 -13.03 8.47 -12.09
C LYS A 106 -12.81 8.43 -13.61
N LYS A 107 -13.74 8.96 -14.41
CA LYS A 107 -13.53 9.15 -15.86
C LYS A 107 -12.66 10.39 -16.04
N ASN A 108 -11.42 10.21 -16.46
CA ASN A 108 -10.57 11.31 -16.93
C ASN A 108 -10.95 11.64 -18.38
N TYR A 109 -11.76 12.65 -18.58
CA TYR A 109 -11.92 13.23 -19.92
C TYR A 109 -10.72 14.15 -20.19
N GLN A 110 -9.86 13.73 -21.12
CA GLN A 110 -8.86 14.60 -21.73
C GLN A 110 -9.54 15.50 -22.77
N SER A 111 -10.30 16.50 -22.33
CA SER A 111 -10.70 17.59 -23.21
C SER A 111 -10.99 18.84 -22.41
N GLY A 112 -10.29 19.90 -22.75
CA GLY A 112 -10.08 21.18 -22.08
C GLY A 112 -11.27 22.11 -21.88
N LEU A 113 -12.41 21.61 -21.50
CA LEU A 113 -13.54 22.39 -21.02
C LEU A 113 -14.01 21.74 -19.72
N MET A 114 -14.17 22.51 -18.66
CA MET A 114 -14.68 22.10 -17.35
C MET A 114 -15.96 21.28 -17.51
N SER A 115 -15.85 19.99 -17.73
CA SER A 115 -16.97 19.07 -17.66
C SER A 115 -16.97 18.41 -16.32
N ASN A 116 -18.11 18.40 -15.69
CA ASN A 116 -18.43 17.73 -14.45
C ASN A 116 -17.70 16.37 -14.43
N LEU A 117 -16.93 16.13 -13.36
CA LEU A 117 -16.31 14.84 -13.09
C LEU A 117 -17.44 13.82 -12.93
N ASP A 118 -17.77 13.13 -14.02
CA ASP A 118 -18.74 12.04 -13.97
C ASP A 118 -18.13 10.89 -13.17
N THR A 119 -18.33 10.98 -11.87
CA THR A 119 -17.94 9.94 -10.93
C THR A 119 -19.02 8.86 -10.97
N ILE A 120 -18.64 7.67 -11.42
CA ILE A 120 -19.54 6.52 -11.36
C ILE A 120 -19.28 5.78 -10.06
N VAL A 121 -20.36 5.59 -9.31
CA VAL A 121 -20.33 4.89 -8.02
C VAL A 121 -20.90 3.48 -8.21
N LEU A 122 -20.17 2.48 -7.75
CA LEU A 122 -20.57 1.08 -7.71
C LEU A 122 -20.52 0.59 -6.27
N PHE A 123 -21.30 -0.43 -5.95
CA PHE A 123 -21.21 -1.12 -4.67
C PHE A 123 -21.08 -2.63 -4.86
N ILE A 124 -20.46 -3.29 -3.90
CA ILE A 124 -20.33 -4.74 -3.88
C ILE A 124 -21.67 -5.35 -3.49
N ALA A 125 -22.34 -6.01 -4.44
CA ALA A 125 -23.61 -6.68 -4.21
C ALA A 125 -23.43 -8.12 -3.69
N GLU A 126 -22.44 -8.83 -4.23
CA GLU A 126 -22.08 -10.19 -3.82
C GLU A 126 -20.58 -10.30 -3.66
N ILE A 127 -20.12 -10.97 -2.62
CA ILE A 127 -18.70 -11.15 -2.35
C ILE A 127 -18.37 -12.61 -2.07
N ASN A 128 -17.39 -13.12 -2.80
CA ASN A 128 -16.76 -14.42 -2.60
C ASN A 128 -15.33 -14.27 -2.09
N ALA A 129 -14.64 -15.36 -1.82
CA ALA A 129 -13.26 -15.32 -1.31
C ALA A 129 -12.30 -14.53 -2.22
N ASN A 130 -12.39 -14.70 -3.55
CA ASN A 130 -11.45 -14.15 -4.53
C ASN A 130 -12.11 -13.26 -5.60
N ARG A 131 -13.42 -13.10 -5.58
CA ARG A 131 -14.18 -12.36 -6.60
C ARG A 131 -15.35 -11.65 -5.97
N SER A 132 -15.69 -10.49 -6.52
CA SER A 132 -16.87 -9.72 -6.10
C SER A 132 -17.67 -9.30 -7.33
N LYS A 133 -19.01 -9.27 -7.18
CA LYS A 133 -19.96 -8.73 -8.16
C LYS A 133 -20.33 -7.32 -7.74
N LEU A 134 -20.32 -6.42 -8.70
CA LEU A 134 -20.63 -5.01 -8.48
C LEU A 134 -21.89 -4.61 -9.22
N VAL A 135 -22.58 -3.62 -8.62
CA VAL A 135 -23.79 -3.03 -9.20
C VAL A 135 -23.63 -1.52 -9.15
N PRO A 136 -23.95 -0.81 -10.25
CA PRO A 136 -24.00 0.66 -10.25
C PRO A 136 -25.05 1.17 -9.30
N LEU A 137 -24.74 2.26 -8.58
CA LEU A 137 -25.73 2.96 -7.75
C LEU A 137 -26.76 3.71 -8.60
N ASN A 138 -26.41 4.08 -9.83
CA ASN A 138 -27.28 4.76 -10.77
C ASN A 138 -27.63 3.81 -11.92
N ASP A 139 -28.91 3.51 -12.09
CA ASP A 139 -29.43 2.58 -13.12
C ASP A 139 -29.26 3.09 -14.55
N LYS A 140 -28.95 4.38 -14.74
CA LYS A 140 -28.68 4.96 -16.07
C LYS A 140 -27.28 4.63 -16.60
N VAL A 141 -26.43 4.05 -15.78
CA VAL A 141 -25.06 3.69 -16.20
C VAL A 141 -25.10 2.47 -17.10
N LYS A 142 -24.54 2.59 -18.30
CA LYS A 142 -24.40 1.47 -19.23
C LYS A 142 -23.22 0.60 -18.79
N ILE A 143 -23.53 -0.57 -18.27
CA ILE A 143 -22.56 -1.54 -17.71
C ILE A 143 -21.51 -1.94 -18.76
N SER A 144 -21.90 -2.04 -20.04
CA SER A 144 -21.00 -2.42 -21.15
C SER A 144 -19.84 -1.43 -21.38
N GLU A 145 -20.00 -0.17 -20.96
CA GLU A 145 -18.96 0.86 -21.09
C GLU A 145 -17.93 0.81 -19.96
N LEU A 146 -18.17 -0.02 -18.94
CA LEU A 146 -17.32 -0.11 -17.76
C LEU A 146 -16.33 -1.28 -17.80
N ASP A 147 -16.40 -2.12 -18.83
CA ASP A 147 -15.45 -3.24 -18.97
C ASP A 147 -14.02 -2.72 -19.13
N GLY A 148 -13.08 -3.35 -18.39
CA GLY A 148 -11.67 -2.94 -18.37
C GLY A 148 -11.37 -1.65 -17.61
N THR A 149 -12.38 -0.90 -17.12
CA THR A 149 -12.14 0.33 -16.37
C THR A 149 -11.62 0.05 -14.97
N LYS A 150 -10.84 0.99 -14.44
CA LYS A 150 -10.27 0.90 -13.10
C LYS A 150 -11.22 1.46 -12.05
N ILE A 151 -11.49 0.70 -11.00
CA ILE A 151 -12.27 1.08 -9.84
C ILE A 151 -11.38 1.20 -8.60
N GLN A 152 -11.62 2.22 -7.78
CA GLN A 152 -10.99 2.42 -6.48
C GLN A 152 -12.02 2.25 -5.37
N PHE A 153 -11.71 1.47 -4.34
CA PHE A 153 -12.57 1.26 -3.19
C PHE A 153 -12.24 2.26 -2.09
N ILE A 154 -13.29 2.79 -1.47
CA ILE A 154 -13.21 3.67 -0.31
C ILE A 154 -13.37 2.80 0.93
N GLU A 155 -12.50 2.99 1.92
CA GLU A 155 -12.62 2.36 3.24
C GLU A 155 -13.64 3.09 4.13
#